data_b00fe34df38f34d06ed2f538ed88e2eb
#
_entry.id   b00fe34df38f34d06ed2f538ed88e2eb
#
_cell.length_a   1.000
_cell.length_b   1.000
_cell.length_c   1.000
_cell.angle_alpha   90.00
_cell.angle_beta   90.00
_cell.angle_gamma   90.00
#
_symmetry.space_group_name_H-M   'P 1'
#
loop_
_entity.id
_entity.type
_entity.pdbx_description
1 polymer ?
#
loop_
_entity_poly.entity_id
_entity_poly.type
_entity_poly.pdbx_seq_one_letter_code
_entity_poly.pdbx_strand_id
1 'polypeptide(L)'
;MTGYGKTVVAYKGKKINVEVKSLNSKALDLSTRIAPIYREKEMEIRQIITKKVVRGKVDFAIWVEKDASVDAAPVNAALVANYYRQISEIAEKTGIPAPADWFTLLLRMPDVTTRTETEVLDDEEWDVARQAVNEAVDKLVEFRTQEGAALQKKFGEKIDNIEQLLHSIEPWEKARVEKIRARIVDGLKSIPDVEYDKNRLEQELIYYIEKLDINEEKQRLANHLRYFRETMNEPAGQGKKLGFIAQEMGREINTTGSKSNQAEMQNIVVKMKDELEQIKAQVLNAL
;
A
#
# COMPACT_ATOMS: atom_id res chain seq x y z
N MET A 1 0.83 0.85 -1.89
CA MET A 1 2.15 0.29 -1.56
C MET A 1 2.50 0.60 -0.13
N THR A 2 3.12 -0.34 0.55
CA THR A 2 3.79 -0.13 1.84
C THR A 2 5.17 0.48 1.59
N GLY A 3 5.85 0.92 2.64
CA GLY A 3 7.21 1.42 2.49
C GLY A 3 7.80 1.82 3.83
N TYR A 4 9.13 1.85 3.88
CA TYR A 4 9.90 2.18 5.06
C TYR A 4 11.16 2.95 4.68
N GLY A 5 11.47 3.99 5.45
CA GLY A 5 12.73 4.70 5.36
C GLY A 5 13.23 5.10 6.73
N LYS A 6 14.51 4.94 6.96
CA LYS A 6 15.18 5.33 8.21
C LYS A 6 16.52 5.98 7.91
N THR A 7 16.82 7.05 8.61
CA THR A 7 18.13 7.71 8.58
C THR A 7 18.53 8.08 10.01
N VAL A 8 19.79 7.93 10.31
CA VAL A 8 20.40 8.31 11.60
C VAL A 8 21.60 9.16 11.29
N VAL A 9 21.63 10.36 11.82
CA VAL A 9 22.75 11.30 11.63
C VAL A 9 23.28 11.73 12.99
N ALA A 10 24.61 11.76 13.13
CA ALA A 10 25.27 12.27 14.32
C ALA A 10 25.52 13.79 14.19
N TYR A 11 25.20 14.54 15.21
CA TYR A 11 25.45 15.98 15.28
C TYR A 11 25.83 16.40 16.72
N LYS A 12 27.02 16.97 16.91
CA LYS A 12 27.50 17.52 18.20
C LYS A 12 27.21 16.62 19.41
N GLY A 13 27.52 15.31 19.34
CA GLY A 13 27.28 14.34 20.43
C GLY A 13 25.82 13.88 20.59
N LYS A 14 24.94 14.23 19.68
CA LYS A 14 23.55 13.75 19.56
C LYS A 14 23.40 12.86 18.35
N LYS A 15 22.46 11.89 18.39
CA LYS A 15 22.01 11.13 17.23
C LYS A 15 20.59 11.57 16.87
N ILE A 16 20.45 12.14 15.71
CA ILE A 16 19.15 12.50 15.12
C ILE A 16 18.63 11.30 14.39
N ASN A 17 17.53 10.73 14.84
CA ASN A 17 16.88 9.58 14.23
C ASN A 17 15.64 10.06 13.48
N VAL A 18 15.52 9.67 12.22
CA VAL A 18 14.34 9.93 11.39
C VAL A 18 13.80 8.61 10.87
N GLU A 19 12.54 8.37 11.08
CA GLU A 19 11.84 7.17 10.62
C GLU A 19 10.55 7.57 9.91
N VAL A 20 10.30 6.96 8.76
CA VAL A 20 9.07 7.13 8.01
C VAL A 20 8.54 5.76 7.58
N LYS A 21 7.29 5.48 7.94
CA LYS A 21 6.56 4.26 7.57
C LYS A 21 5.35 4.63 6.76
N SER A 22 5.00 3.80 5.81
CA SER A 22 3.80 4.00 5.03
C SER A 22 3.05 2.71 4.78
N LEU A 23 1.72 2.78 4.98
CA LEU A 23 0.78 1.74 4.61
C LEU A 23 -0.07 2.18 3.41
N ASN A 24 -0.66 1.21 2.71
CA ASN A 24 -1.52 1.52 1.57
C ASN A 24 -2.80 2.25 2.03
N SER A 25 -3.12 3.37 1.37
CA SER A 25 -4.37 4.12 1.58
C SER A 25 -4.76 4.82 0.27
N LYS A 26 -6.04 5.18 0.15
CA LYS A 26 -6.58 5.91 -1.02
C LYS A 26 -6.14 7.37 -1.07
N ALA A 27 -5.95 7.98 0.10
CA ALA A 27 -5.50 9.37 0.26
C ALA A 27 -4.22 9.40 1.10
N LEU A 28 -3.55 10.55 1.12
CA LEU A 28 -2.44 10.79 2.03
C LEU A 28 -3.00 11.14 3.42
N ASP A 29 -2.68 10.31 4.40
CA ASP A 29 -2.93 10.54 5.83
C ASP A 29 -1.58 10.55 6.55
N LEU A 30 -1.18 11.72 7.06
CA LEU A 30 0.14 11.94 7.65
C LEU A 30 0.04 12.18 9.15
N SER A 31 0.53 11.22 9.92
CA SER A 31 0.76 11.31 11.35
C SER A 31 2.23 11.64 11.64
N THR A 32 2.47 12.62 12.53
CA THR A 32 3.83 13.07 12.86
C THR A 32 4.09 12.95 14.35
N ARG A 33 5.25 12.40 14.73
CA ARG A 33 5.81 12.42 16.08
C ARG A 33 7.14 13.15 16.02
N ILE A 34 7.15 14.35 16.55
CA ILE A 34 8.28 15.28 16.42
C ILE A 34 8.81 15.62 17.81
N ALA A 35 10.11 15.43 18.00
CA ALA A 35 10.77 15.85 19.23
C ALA A 35 10.56 17.36 19.50
N PRO A 36 10.41 17.78 20.76
CA PRO A 36 10.08 19.18 21.13
C PRO A 36 10.97 20.21 20.45
N ILE A 37 12.25 19.93 20.28
CA ILE A 37 13.24 20.82 19.65
C ILE A 37 12.91 21.09 18.16
N TYR A 38 12.30 20.16 17.43
CA TYR A 38 11.94 20.33 16.01
C TYR A 38 10.47 20.70 15.78
N ARG A 39 9.69 20.94 16.82
CA ARG A 39 8.23 21.17 16.71
C ARG A 39 7.89 22.39 15.86
N GLU A 40 8.68 23.45 15.93
CA GLU A 40 8.48 24.64 15.10
C GLU A 40 8.69 24.39 13.61
N LYS A 41 9.41 23.35 13.22
CA LYS A 41 9.67 22.93 11.83
C LYS A 41 8.66 21.90 11.31
N GLU A 42 7.61 21.59 12.05
CA GLU A 42 6.61 20.57 11.66
C GLU A 42 5.99 20.85 10.30
N MET A 43 5.64 22.10 10.00
CA MET A 43 5.02 22.44 8.72
C MET A 43 5.96 22.23 7.54
N GLU A 44 7.25 22.51 7.71
CA GLU A 44 8.27 22.24 6.68
C GLU A 44 8.46 20.75 6.46
N ILE A 45 8.52 19.96 7.54
CA ILE A 45 8.58 18.49 7.47
C ILE A 45 7.37 17.93 6.70
N ARG A 46 6.16 18.40 7.04
CA ARG A 46 4.93 17.99 6.34
C ARG A 46 4.99 18.32 4.84
N GLN A 47 5.51 19.49 4.47
CA GLN A 47 5.67 19.88 3.08
C GLN A 47 6.66 18.96 2.32
N ILE A 48 7.81 18.62 2.94
CA ILE A 48 8.79 17.71 2.36
C ILE A 48 8.14 16.35 2.06
N ILE A 49 7.40 15.81 3.03
CA ILE A 49 6.74 14.50 2.89
C ILE A 49 5.64 14.56 1.82
N THR A 50 4.74 15.53 1.88
CA THR A 50 3.60 15.63 0.95
C THR A 50 4.02 15.87 -0.49
N LYS A 51 5.16 16.53 -0.71
CA LYS A 51 5.72 16.75 -2.06
C LYS A 51 6.19 15.45 -2.72
N LYS A 52 6.72 14.51 -1.95
CA LYS A 52 7.31 13.26 -2.45
C LYS A 52 6.36 12.05 -2.34
N VAL A 53 5.44 12.09 -1.37
CA VAL A 53 4.52 10.97 -1.08
C VAL A 53 3.10 11.34 -1.49
N VAL A 54 2.65 10.77 -2.63
CA VAL A 54 1.36 11.11 -3.25
C VAL A 54 0.16 10.58 -2.45
N ARG A 55 0.26 9.36 -1.88
CA ARG A 55 -0.80 8.72 -1.10
C ARG A 55 -0.24 7.71 -0.10
N GLY A 56 -1.05 7.31 0.86
CA GLY A 56 -0.71 6.33 1.89
C GLY A 56 -1.01 6.85 3.29
N LYS A 57 -1.20 5.95 4.25
CA LYS A 57 -1.15 6.30 5.66
C LYS A 57 0.32 6.31 6.08
N VAL A 58 0.84 7.50 6.37
CA VAL A 58 2.26 7.75 6.64
C VAL A 58 2.44 8.10 8.11
N ASP A 59 3.25 7.32 8.80
CA ASP A 59 3.71 7.61 10.16
C ASP A 59 5.15 8.09 10.08
N PHE A 60 5.37 9.33 10.47
CA PHE A 60 6.69 9.98 10.53
C PHE A 60 7.11 10.20 11.97
N ALA A 61 8.36 9.90 12.31
CA ALA A 61 8.94 10.18 13.61
C ALA A 61 10.34 10.77 13.46
N ILE A 62 10.61 11.83 14.24
CA ILE A 62 11.96 12.40 14.42
C ILE A 62 12.22 12.57 15.93
N TRP A 63 13.34 11.98 16.38
CA TRP A 63 13.74 12.08 17.77
C TRP A 63 15.25 12.17 17.90
N VAL A 64 15.70 12.67 19.05
CA VAL A 64 17.10 12.84 19.36
C VAL A 64 17.48 11.88 20.49
N GLU A 65 18.55 11.12 20.27
CA GLU A 65 19.22 10.34 21.30
C GLU A 65 20.50 11.07 21.71
N LYS A 66 20.64 11.39 22.99
CA LYS A 66 21.88 11.92 23.54
C LYS A 66 22.75 10.76 24.01
N ASP A 67 24.04 10.88 23.84
CA ASP A 67 24.99 9.90 24.37
C ASP A 67 24.91 9.93 25.91
N ALA A 68 24.47 8.84 26.50
CA ALA A 68 24.15 8.75 27.93
C ALA A 68 25.39 8.89 28.88
N SER A 69 26.58 9.04 28.28
CA SER A 69 27.85 8.96 29.04
C SER A 69 28.32 10.28 29.69
N VAL A 70 27.62 11.43 29.45
CA VAL A 70 28.28 12.70 29.79
C VAL A 70 27.49 13.60 30.77
N ASP A 71 26.18 13.47 30.97
CA ASP A 71 25.47 14.46 31.79
C ASP A 71 24.53 13.86 32.85
N ALA A 72 24.94 13.92 34.10
CA ALA A 72 24.01 13.91 35.24
C ALA A 72 23.02 15.08 35.11
N ALA A 73 21.75 14.86 35.44
CA ALA A 73 20.77 15.96 35.44
C ALA A 73 21.26 17.09 36.35
N PRO A 74 21.38 18.34 35.89
CA PRO A 74 21.83 19.43 36.70
C PRO A 74 20.84 19.67 37.85
N VAL A 75 21.41 19.97 39.03
CA VAL A 75 20.59 20.33 40.17
C VAL A 75 20.27 21.83 40.10
N ASN A 76 18.99 22.18 40.13
CA ASN A 76 18.55 23.60 40.19
C ASN A 76 18.78 24.20 41.56
N ALA A 77 19.96 24.80 41.76
CA ALA A 77 20.39 25.37 43.05
C ALA A 77 19.43 26.46 43.55
N ALA A 78 18.85 27.26 42.64
CA ALA A 78 17.90 28.32 43.02
C ALA A 78 16.60 27.74 43.58
N LEU A 79 16.11 26.67 42.99
CA LEU A 79 14.89 25.98 43.45
C LEU A 79 15.14 25.23 44.75
N VAL A 80 16.31 24.63 44.95
CA VAL A 80 16.75 24.03 46.22
C VAL A 80 16.75 25.09 47.34
N ALA A 81 17.36 26.24 47.10
CA ALA A 81 17.39 27.34 48.09
C ALA A 81 15.98 27.85 48.44
N ASN A 82 15.09 27.92 47.47
CA ASN A 82 13.71 28.35 47.68
C ASN A 82 12.92 27.32 48.52
N TYR A 83 13.01 26.03 48.22
CA TYR A 83 12.39 24.97 49.03
C TYR A 83 12.97 24.93 50.45
N TYR A 84 14.28 25.11 50.61
CA TYR A 84 14.91 25.17 51.91
C TYR A 84 14.29 26.28 52.75
N ARG A 85 14.20 27.52 52.22
CA ARG A 85 13.60 28.68 52.91
C ARG A 85 12.16 28.42 53.32
N GLN A 86 11.33 27.91 52.39
CA GLN A 86 9.91 27.64 52.66
C GLN A 86 9.71 26.60 53.76
N ILE A 87 10.48 25.52 53.74
CA ILE A 87 10.39 24.43 54.72
C ILE A 87 10.88 24.92 56.10
N SER A 88 11.94 25.74 56.16
CA SER A 88 12.42 26.34 57.39
C SER A 88 11.38 27.27 58.02
N GLU A 89 10.73 28.16 57.24
CA GLU A 89 9.65 29.03 57.70
C GLU A 89 8.43 28.24 58.22
N ILE A 90 8.10 27.12 57.57
CA ILE A 90 7.02 26.24 58.01
C ILE A 90 7.38 25.59 59.35
N ALA A 91 8.62 25.07 59.50
CA ALA A 91 9.09 24.45 60.73
C ALA A 91 9.04 25.43 61.91
N GLU A 92 9.46 26.70 61.72
CA GLU A 92 9.39 27.75 62.74
C GLU A 92 7.93 28.09 63.13
N LYS A 93 7.03 28.25 62.17
CA LYS A 93 5.64 28.60 62.40
C LYS A 93 4.81 27.50 63.05
N THR A 94 5.11 26.24 62.73
CA THR A 94 4.32 25.07 63.19
C THR A 94 4.90 24.37 64.40
N GLY A 95 6.17 24.62 64.73
CA GLY A 95 6.89 23.89 65.77
C GLY A 95 7.28 22.49 65.40
N ILE A 96 7.14 22.10 64.13
CA ILE A 96 7.60 20.81 63.60
C ILE A 96 9.13 20.86 63.50
N PRO A 97 9.87 19.88 64.04
CA PRO A 97 11.32 19.89 63.97
C PRO A 97 11.80 19.85 62.53
N ALA A 98 12.83 20.66 62.20
CA ALA A 98 13.47 20.66 60.90
C ALA A 98 14.07 19.27 60.58
N PRO A 99 14.07 18.82 59.30
CA PRO A 99 14.63 17.52 58.93
C PRO A 99 16.10 17.45 59.22
N ALA A 100 16.58 16.27 59.69
CA ALA A 100 17.98 16.03 59.96
C ALA A 100 18.83 15.91 58.67
N ASP A 101 18.25 15.41 57.60
CA ASP A 101 18.91 15.25 56.29
C ASP A 101 18.18 16.12 55.21
N TRP A 102 18.70 17.32 55.09
CA TRP A 102 18.21 18.31 54.15
C TRP A 102 18.48 17.93 52.69
N PHE A 103 19.64 17.34 52.39
CA PHE A 103 20.01 17.02 50.99
C PHE A 103 19.11 15.94 50.41
N THR A 104 18.86 14.88 51.13
CA THR A 104 17.96 13.81 50.67
C THR A 104 16.53 14.36 50.50
N LEU A 105 16.04 15.23 51.35
CA LEU A 105 14.73 15.80 51.19
C LEU A 105 14.64 16.74 49.98
N LEU A 106 15.56 17.68 49.86
CA LEU A 106 15.54 18.72 48.82
C LEU A 106 15.79 18.16 47.43
N LEU A 107 16.65 17.15 47.29
CA LEU A 107 16.90 16.49 45.99
C LEU A 107 15.71 15.65 45.49
N ARG A 108 14.78 15.28 46.37
CA ARG A 108 13.52 14.58 46.04
C ARG A 108 12.35 15.52 45.77
N MET A 109 12.53 16.82 45.99
CA MET A 109 11.47 17.78 45.67
C MET A 109 11.23 17.89 44.16
N PRO A 110 9.99 18.17 43.74
CA PRO A 110 9.66 18.31 42.33
C PRO A 110 10.57 19.30 41.62
N ASP A 111 10.94 18.99 40.39
CA ASP A 111 11.69 19.83 39.46
C ASP A 111 13.13 20.24 39.89
N VAL A 112 13.63 19.76 41.04
CA VAL A 112 14.99 20.05 41.53
C VAL A 112 16.06 19.44 40.62
N THR A 113 15.81 18.26 40.04
CA THR A 113 16.72 17.54 39.13
C THR A 113 16.20 17.50 37.70
N THR A 114 15.26 18.40 37.37
CA THR A 114 14.67 18.42 36.00
C THR A 114 15.55 19.26 35.08
N ARG A 115 15.81 18.73 33.88
CA ARG A 115 16.48 19.51 32.83
C ARG A 115 15.51 20.60 32.34
N THR A 116 15.65 21.82 32.79
CA THR A 116 14.87 23.00 32.36
C THR A 116 15.50 23.69 31.12
N GLU A 117 16.49 23.08 30.47
CA GLU A 117 17.04 23.70 29.27
C GLU A 117 16.05 23.52 28.13
N THR A 118 15.35 24.60 27.78
CA THR A 118 14.70 24.74 26.49
C THR A 118 15.82 24.73 25.44
N GLU A 119 16.11 23.56 24.87
CA GLU A 119 17.07 23.49 23.76
C GLU A 119 16.55 24.36 22.64
N VAL A 120 17.27 25.42 22.33
CA VAL A 120 17.00 26.26 21.15
C VAL A 120 17.56 25.57 19.94
N LEU A 121 16.76 25.40 18.91
CA LEU A 121 17.17 24.79 17.65
C LEU A 121 18.20 25.70 16.97
N ASP A 122 19.39 25.15 16.73
CA ASP A 122 20.42 25.79 15.92
C ASP A 122 20.11 25.61 14.42
N ASP A 123 20.31 26.63 13.62
CA ASP A 123 20.07 26.55 12.16
C ASP A 123 20.93 25.47 11.48
N GLU A 124 22.16 25.26 11.95
CA GLU A 124 23.02 24.18 11.45
C GLU A 124 22.44 22.80 11.83
N GLU A 125 21.94 22.62 13.05
CA GLU A 125 21.28 21.39 13.49
C GLU A 125 20.03 21.11 12.64
N TRP A 126 19.26 22.18 12.34
CA TRP A 126 18.09 22.03 11.47
C TRP A 126 18.47 21.62 10.03
N ASP A 127 19.52 22.18 9.48
CA ASP A 127 19.98 21.79 8.11
C ASP A 127 20.36 20.30 8.06
N VAL A 128 21.08 19.81 9.07
CA VAL A 128 21.41 18.39 9.20
C VAL A 128 20.15 17.52 9.38
N ALA A 129 19.24 17.94 10.25
CA ALA A 129 17.97 17.23 10.47
C ALA A 129 17.10 17.22 9.20
N ARG A 130 17.01 18.35 8.48
CA ARG A 130 16.30 18.46 7.21
C ARG A 130 16.87 17.54 6.12
N GLN A 131 18.19 17.43 6.06
CA GLN A 131 18.82 16.48 5.16
C GLN A 131 18.46 15.02 5.54
N ALA A 132 18.50 14.68 6.82
CA ALA A 132 18.11 13.35 7.30
C ALA A 132 16.64 13.04 7.00
N VAL A 133 15.73 14.02 7.12
CA VAL A 133 14.32 13.89 6.74
C VAL A 133 14.19 13.59 5.25
N ASN A 134 14.91 14.34 4.38
CA ASN A 134 14.89 14.11 2.94
C ASN A 134 15.39 12.71 2.60
N GLU A 135 16.51 12.28 3.17
CA GLU A 135 17.08 10.95 2.94
C GLU A 135 16.12 9.82 3.38
N ALA A 136 15.47 9.96 4.54
CA ALA A 136 14.52 8.96 5.01
C ALA A 136 13.31 8.85 4.06
N VAL A 137 12.80 9.99 3.58
CA VAL A 137 11.69 10.02 2.62
C VAL A 137 12.12 9.45 1.27
N ASP A 138 13.35 9.74 0.81
CA ASP A 138 13.88 9.20 -0.45
C ASP A 138 14.04 7.68 -0.39
N LYS A 139 14.52 7.13 0.73
CA LYS A 139 14.54 5.67 0.96
C LYS A 139 13.15 5.04 0.92
N LEU A 140 12.14 5.71 1.47
CA LEU A 140 10.75 5.25 1.37
C LEU A 140 10.28 5.22 -0.09
N VAL A 141 10.58 6.27 -0.87
CA VAL A 141 10.21 6.37 -2.28
C VAL A 141 10.93 5.30 -3.10
N GLU A 142 12.23 5.10 -2.86
CA GLU A 142 13.02 4.05 -3.51
C GLU A 142 12.45 2.67 -3.26
N PHE A 143 12.13 2.34 -2.00
CA PHE A 143 11.48 1.08 -1.64
C PHE A 143 10.18 0.87 -2.43
N ARG A 144 9.33 1.91 -2.51
CA ARG A 144 8.09 1.85 -3.28
C ARG A 144 8.31 1.65 -4.77
N THR A 145 9.35 2.27 -5.31
CA THR A 145 9.71 2.13 -6.73
C THR A 145 10.14 0.70 -7.04
N GLN A 146 10.95 0.09 -6.17
CA GLN A 146 11.36 -1.31 -6.32
C GLN A 146 10.17 -2.27 -6.21
N GLU A 147 9.28 -2.07 -5.22
CA GLU A 147 8.04 -2.85 -5.07
C GLU A 147 7.14 -2.70 -6.31
N GLY A 148 7.03 -1.47 -6.84
CA GLY A 148 6.27 -1.18 -8.05
C GLY A 148 6.80 -1.88 -9.28
N ALA A 149 8.10 -1.88 -9.49
CA ALA A 149 8.73 -2.59 -10.61
C ALA A 149 8.52 -4.13 -10.53
N ALA A 150 8.64 -4.70 -9.33
CA ALA A 150 8.34 -6.10 -9.11
C ALA A 150 6.87 -6.45 -9.40
N LEU A 151 5.94 -5.56 -9.01
CA LEU A 151 4.52 -5.72 -9.26
C LEU A 151 4.18 -5.59 -10.75
N GLN A 152 4.79 -4.63 -11.46
CA GLN A 152 4.65 -4.46 -12.89
C GLN A 152 5.07 -5.71 -13.66
N LYS A 153 6.21 -6.32 -13.30
CA LYS A 153 6.67 -7.57 -13.89
C LYS A 153 5.65 -8.70 -13.70
N LYS A 154 5.15 -8.87 -12.46
CA LYS A 154 4.12 -9.87 -12.16
C LYS A 154 2.84 -9.66 -12.97
N PHE A 155 2.38 -8.43 -13.10
CA PHE A 155 1.20 -8.13 -13.93
C PHE A 155 1.45 -8.48 -15.40
N GLY A 156 2.63 -8.15 -15.94
CA GLY A 156 3.01 -8.53 -17.29
C GLY A 156 2.90 -10.03 -17.53
N GLU A 157 3.50 -10.85 -16.62
CA GLU A 157 3.43 -12.31 -16.69
C GLU A 157 1.98 -12.83 -16.67
N LYS A 158 1.11 -12.26 -15.81
CA LYS A 158 -0.29 -12.66 -15.71
C LYS A 158 -1.10 -12.30 -16.96
N ILE A 159 -0.88 -11.10 -17.50
CA ILE A 159 -1.49 -10.65 -18.75
C ILE A 159 -1.08 -11.54 -19.91
N ASP A 160 0.21 -11.92 -20.01
CA ASP A 160 0.72 -12.83 -21.03
C ASP A 160 0.09 -14.22 -20.89
N ASN A 161 -0.08 -14.74 -19.68
CA ASN A 161 -0.75 -16.00 -19.42
C ASN A 161 -2.22 -15.97 -19.89
N ILE A 162 -2.96 -14.89 -19.56
CA ILE A 162 -4.36 -14.75 -20.02
C ILE A 162 -4.43 -14.70 -21.54
N GLU A 163 -3.52 -14.01 -22.21
CA GLU A 163 -3.47 -13.93 -23.67
C GLU A 163 -3.18 -15.30 -24.31
N GLN A 164 -2.22 -16.06 -23.78
CA GLN A 164 -1.93 -17.42 -24.23
C GLN A 164 -3.14 -18.35 -24.03
N LEU A 165 -3.82 -18.25 -22.88
CA LEU A 165 -5.03 -19.01 -22.61
C LEU A 165 -6.16 -18.63 -23.59
N LEU A 166 -6.31 -17.34 -23.91
CA LEU A 166 -7.29 -16.86 -24.89
C LEU A 166 -7.04 -17.48 -26.25
N HIS A 167 -5.81 -17.51 -26.74
CA HIS A 167 -5.44 -18.18 -27.99
C HIS A 167 -5.68 -19.69 -27.97
N SER A 168 -5.51 -20.32 -26.80
CA SER A 168 -5.72 -21.77 -26.66
C SER A 168 -7.20 -22.21 -26.80
N ILE A 169 -8.15 -21.28 -26.86
CA ILE A 169 -9.57 -21.53 -27.07
C ILE A 169 -9.86 -21.90 -28.55
N GLU A 170 -9.12 -21.35 -29.51
CA GLU A 170 -9.41 -21.45 -30.94
C GLU A 170 -9.63 -22.89 -31.48
N PRO A 171 -8.82 -23.91 -31.13
CA PRO A 171 -9.04 -25.29 -31.60
C PRO A 171 -10.38 -25.87 -31.12
N TRP A 172 -10.78 -25.53 -29.92
CA TRP A 172 -12.02 -26.01 -29.28
C TRP A 172 -13.26 -25.34 -29.86
N GLU A 173 -13.14 -24.09 -30.25
CA GLU A 173 -14.21 -23.32 -30.88
C GLU A 173 -14.60 -23.91 -32.24
N LYS A 174 -13.61 -24.24 -33.07
CA LYS A 174 -13.83 -24.88 -34.36
C LYS A 174 -14.53 -26.25 -34.23
N ALA A 175 -14.09 -27.07 -33.28
CA ALA A 175 -14.67 -28.41 -33.04
C ALA A 175 -16.09 -28.35 -32.41
N ARG A 176 -16.50 -27.22 -31.86
CA ARG A 176 -17.77 -27.07 -31.15
C ARG A 176 -18.98 -27.22 -32.07
N VAL A 177 -18.94 -26.59 -33.22
CA VAL A 177 -20.06 -26.59 -34.18
C VAL A 177 -20.35 -28.03 -34.64
N GLU A 178 -19.31 -28.81 -34.95
CA GLU A 178 -19.44 -30.24 -35.35
C GLU A 178 -20.05 -31.09 -34.22
N LYS A 179 -19.59 -30.87 -32.97
CA LYS A 179 -20.13 -31.58 -31.80
C LYS A 179 -21.59 -31.23 -31.52
N ILE A 180 -21.99 -29.97 -31.67
CA ILE A 180 -23.40 -29.54 -31.51
C ILE A 180 -24.26 -30.20 -32.58
N ARG A 181 -23.84 -30.14 -33.84
CA ARG A 181 -24.55 -30.78 -34.95
C ARG A 181 -24.74 -32.29 -34.72
N ALA A 182 -23.66 -33.00 -34.37
CA ALA A 182 -23.72 -34.42 -34.07
C ALA A 182 -24.71 -34.73 -32.96
N ARG A 183 -24.64 -34.01 -31.85
CA ARG A 183 -25.53 -34.21 -30.70
C ARG A 183 -27.02 -33.96 -31.03
N ILE A 184 -27.33 -32.93 -31.82
CA ILE A 184 -28.72 -32.65 -32.22
C ILE A 184 -29.22 -33.75 -33.16
N VAL A 185 -28.43 -34.14 -34.14
CA VAL A 185 -28.79 -35.22 -35.11
C VAL A 185 -28.98 -36.55 -34.38
N ASP A 186 -28.09 -36.92 -33.46
CA ASP A 186 -28.21 -38.17 -32.69
C ASP A 186 -29.43 -38.14 -31.75
N GLY A 187 -29.72 -36.96 -31.14
CA GLY A 187 -30.93 -36.78 -30.36
C GLY A 187 -32.21 -36.95 -31.18
N LEU A 188 -32.25 -36.43 -32.41
CA LEU A 188 -33.38 -36.61 -33.33
C LEU A 188 -33.55 -38.07 -33.76
N LYS A 189 -32.47 -38.77 -34.05
CA LYS A 189 -32.47 -40.21 -34.42
C LYS A 189 -32.92 -41.11 -33.27
N SER A 190 -32.79 -40.69 -32.03
CA SER A 190 -33.24 -41.48 -30.86
C SER A 190 -34.76 -41.45 -30.63
N ILE A 191 -35.49 -40.59 -31.34
CA ILE A 191 -36.95 -40.49 -31.26
C ILE A 191 -37.56 -41.35 -32.38
N PRO A 192 -38.29 -42.45 -32.08
CA PRO A 192 -38.93 -43.30 -33.08
C PRO A 192 -39.96 -42.48 -33.91
N ASP A 193 -40.04 -42.82 -35.23
CA ASP A 193 -41.03 -42.30 -36.17
C ASP A 193 -41.04 -40.75 -36.37
N VAL A 194 -39.93 -40.09 -36.16
CA VAL A 194 -39.80 -38.66 -36.45
C VAL A 194 -39.02 -38.43 -37.74
N GLU A 195 -39.71 -38.04 -38.78
CA GLU A 195 -39.09 -37.37 -39.95
C GLU A 195 -38.81 -35.91 -39.55
N TYR A 196 -37.54 -35.45 -39.55
CA TYR A 196 -37.19 -34.09 -39.28
C TYR A 196 -36.90 -33.29 -40.56
N ASP A 197 -37.39 -32.06 -40.61
CA ASP A 197 -37.08 -31.12 -41.68
C ASP A 197 -35.61 -30.64 -41.59
N LYS A 198 -34.84 -30.89 -42.62
CA LYS A 198 -33.43 -30.50 -42.71
C LYS A 198 -33.25 -28.97 -42.66
N ASN A 199 -34.15 -28.22 -43.29
CA ASN A 199 -34.06 -26.77 -43.32
C ASN A 199 -34.30 -26.17 -41.90
N ARG A 200 -35.24 -26.77 -41.15
CA ARG A 200 -35.46 -26.38 -39.75
C ARG A 200 -34.28 -26.75 -38.85
N LEU A 201 -33.63 -27.89 -39.05
CA LEU A 201 -32.42 -28.24 -38.34
C LEU A 201 -31.27 -27.26 -38.62
N GLU A 202 -31.12 -26.81 -39.87
CA GLU A 202 -30.08 -25.85 -40.23
C GLU A 202 -30.36 -24.46 -39.60
N GLN A 203 -31.62 -24.01 -39.58
CA GLN A 203 -32.00 -22.79 -38.89
C GLN A 203 -31.72 -22.82 -37.37
N GLU A 204 -32.07 -23.91 -36.69
CA GLU A 204 -31.77 -24.09 -35.27
C GLU A 204 -30.24 -24.16 -35.03
N LEU A 205 -29.46 -24.79 -35.91
CA LEU A 205 -27.99 -24.80 -35.82
C LEU A 205 -27.41 -23.40 -35.95
N ILE A 206 -27.90 -22.58 -36.90
CA ILE A 206 -27.46 -21.18 -37.04
C ILE A 206 -27.75 -20.39 -35.74
N TYR A 207 -28.95 -20.54 -35.21
CA TYR A 207 -29.31 -19.90 -33.95
C TYR A 207 -28.41 -20.29 -32.79
N TYR A 208 -28.05 -21.59 -32.65
CA TYR A 208 -27.12 -22.04 -31.61
C TYR A 208 -25.69 -21.54 -31.85
N ILE A 209 -25.23 -21.49 -33.13
CA ILE A 209 -23.91 -20.95 -33.46
C ILE A 209 -23.82 -19.50 -33.09
N GLU A 210 -24.81 -18.65 -33.42
CA GLU A 210 -24.84 -17.23 -33.07
C GLU A 210 -24.93 -17.03 -31.55
N LYS A 211 -25.79 -17.78 -30.87
CA LYS A 211 -25.97 -17.68 -29.41
C LYS A 211 -24.68 -18.03 -28.63
N LEU A 212 -23.87 -18.93 -29.18
CA LEU A 212 -22.63 -19.39 -28.55
C LEU A 212 -21.37 -18.70 -29.13
N ASP A 213 -21.53 -17.75 -30.05
CA ASP A 213 -20.41 -17.00 -30.59
C ASP A 213 -19.71 -16.20 -29.50
N ILE A 214 -18.37 -16.30 -29.47
CA ILE A 214 -17.49 -15.63 -28.51
C ILE A 214 -16.47 -14.70 -29.18
N ASN A 215 -16.62 -14.43 -30.47
CA ASN A 215 -15.67 -13.62 -31.23
C ASN A 215 -15.59 -12.19 -30.68
N GLU A 216 -16.72 -11.61 -30.28
CA GLU A 216 -16.79 -10.28 -29.69
C GLU A 216 -16.05 -10.24 -28.36
N GLU A 217 -16.29 -11.22 -27.47
CA GLU A 217 -15.63 -11.33 -26.17
C GLU A 217 -14.12 -11.51 -26.31
N LYS A 218 -13.67 -12.34 -27.26
CA LYS A 218 -12.25 -12.54 -27.56
C LYS A 218 -11.59 -11.23 -28.00
N GLN A 219 -12.22 -10.50 -28.90
CA GLN A 219 -11.70 -9.23 -29.41
C GLN A 219 -11.66 -8.17 -28.33
N ARG A 220 -12.73 -8.06 -27.53
CA ARG A 220 -12.80 -7.12 -26.39
C ARG A 220 -11.74 -7.46 -25.33
N LEU A 221 -11.61 -8.74 -24.97
CA LEU A 221 -10.60 -9.17 -24.00
C LEU A 221 -9.18 -8.86 -24.50
N ALA A 222 -8.86 -9.15 -25.77
CA ALA A 222 -7.57 -8.81 -26.38
C ALA A 222 -7.29 -7.30 -26.34
N ASN A 223 -8.30 -6.47 -26.60
CA ASN A 223 -8.19 -5.01 -26.49
C ASN A 223 -7.94 -4.56 -25.04
N HIS A 224 -8.63 -5.16 -24.05
CA HIS A 224 -8.42 -4.84 -22.65
C HIS A 224 -7.05 -5.28 -22.15
N LEU A 225 -6.53 -6.43 -22.59
CA LEU A 225 -5.16 -6.89 -22.28
C LEU A 225 -4.11 -5.90 -22.79
N ARG A 226 -4.26 -5.45 -24.05
CA ARG A 226 -3.38 -4.43 -24.63
C ARG A 226 -3.45 -3.12 -23.86
N TYR A 227 -4.66 -2.62 -23.57
CA TYR A 227 -4.87 -1.38 -22.85
C TYR A 227 -4.35 -1.44 -21.41
N PHE A 228 -4.41 -2.60 -20.77
CA PHE A 228 -3.80 -2.82 -19.46
C PHE A 228 -2.27 -2.68 -19.53
N ARG A 229 -1.60 -3.26 -20.54
CA ARG A 229 -0.16 -3.11 -20.75
C ARG A 229 0.25 -1.65 -21.02
N GLU A 230 -0.49 -0.96 -21.88
CA GLU A 230 -0.26 0.46 -22.17
C GLU A 230 -0.37 1.30 -20.89
N THR A 231 -1.44 1.09 -20.11
CA THR A 231 -1.69 1.81 -18.86
C THR A 231 -0.61 1.53 -17.79
N MET A 232 -0.07 0.31 -17.72
CA MET A 232 1.06 0.01 -16.81
C MET A 232 2.32 0.82 -17.12
N ASN A 233 2.50 1.27 -18.34
CA ASN A 233 3.65 2.04 -18.80
C ASN A 233 3.41 3.58 -18.73
N GLU A 234 2.21 4.02 -18.36
CA GLU A 234 1.91 5.43 -18.12
C GLU A 234 2.54 5.92 -16.81
N PRO A 235 2.68 7.25 -16.60
CA PRO A 235 3.16 7.83 -15.35
C PRO A 235 2.38 7.32 -14.13
N ALA A 236 3.02 7.35 -12.95
CA ALA A 236 2.47 6.84 -11.69
C ALA A 236 1.04 7.35 -11.39
N GLY A 237 0.25 6.56 -10.66
CA GLY A 237 -1.13 6.91 -10.28
C GLY A 237 -2.21 6.10 -11.00
N GLN A 238 -1.85 5.09 -11.79
CA GLN A 238 -2.77 4.35 -12.65
C GLN A 238 -3.53 3.20 -11.96
N GLY A 239 -3.29 2.93 -10.68
CA GLY A 239 -3.87 1.77 -10.00
C GLY A 239 -5.41 1.69 -10.07
N LYS A 240 -6.11 2.83 -10.03
CA LYS A 240 -7.58 2.86 -10.18
C LYS A 240 -8.01 2.51 -11.61
N LYS A 241 -7.32 3.04 -12.62
CA LYS A 241 -7.58 2.78 -14.04
C LYS A 241 -7.31 1.31 -14.37
N LEU A 242 -6.19 0.75 -13.90
CA LEU A 242 -5.88 -0.67 -14.02
C LEU A 242 -6.95 -1.55 -13.36
N GLY A 243 -7.47 -1.14 -12.20
CA GLY A 243 -8.57 -1.82 -11.52
C GLY A 243 -9.84 -1.88 -12.36
N PHE A 244 -10.22 -0.80 -13.04
CA PHE A 244 -11.36 -0.78 -13.95
C PHE A 244 -11.13 -1.68 -15.17
N ILE A 245 -9.95 -1.63 -15.79
CA ILE A 245 -9.63 -2.50 -16.93
C ILE A 245 -9.71 -3.96 -16.52
N ALA A 246 -9.16 -4.35 -15.35
CA ALA A 246 -9.26 -5.70 -14.82
C ALA A 246 -10.72 -6.14 -14.55
N GLN A 247 -11.61 -5.21 -14.21
CA GLN A 247 -13.04 -5.49 -14.09
C GLN A 247 -13.66 -5.81 -15.44
N GLU A 248 -13.38 -5.02 -16.48
CA GLU A 248 -13.88 -5.28 -17.84
C GLU A 248 -13.34 -6.59 -18.39
N MET A 249 -12.04 -6.89 -18.20
CA MET A 249 -11.47 -8.21 -18.53
C MET A 249 -12.28 -9.35 -17.88
N GLY A 250 -12.67 -9.17 -16.61
CA GLY A 250 -13.47 -10.15 -15.88
C GLY A 250 -14.87 -10.35 -16.48
N ARG A 251 -15.48 -9.31 -17.01
CA ARG A 251 -16.77 -9.40 -17.73
C ARG A 251 -16.64 -10.25 -18.99
N GLU A 252 -15.62 -9.97 -19.81
CA GLU A 252 -15.43 -10.71 -21.06
C GLU A 252 -15.07 -12.20 -20.78
N ILE A 253 -14.24 -12.49 -19.81
CA ILE A 253 -13.92 -13.86 -19.37
C ILE A 253 -15.17 -14.58 -18.85
N ASN A 254 -16.02 -13.93 -18.08
CA ASN A 254 -17.27 -14.49 -17.57
C ASN A 254 -18.25 -14.81 -18.70
N THR A 255 -18.42 -13.89 -19.65
CA THR A 255 -19.30 -14.08 -20.80
C THR A 255 -18.79 -15.21 -21.69
N THR A 256 -17.48 -15.26 -21.95
CA THR A 256 -16.83 -16.41 -22.63
C THR A 256 -17.14 -17.73 -21.92
N GLY A 257 -17.07 -17.75 -20.58
CA GLY A 257 -17.40 -18.93 -19.79
C GLY A 257 -18.85 -19.35 -19.90
N SER A 258 -19.80 -18.41 -19.85
CA SER A 258 -21.23 -18.70 -19.97
C SER A 258 -21.64 -19.22 -21.35
N LYS A 259 -20.93 -18.80 -22.40
CA LYS A 259 -21.12 -19.27 -23.78
C LYS A 259 -20.33 -20.56 -24.09
N SER A 260 -19.42 -20.97 -23.20
CA SER A 260 -18.57 -22.18 -23.37
C SER A 260 -19.28 -23.38 -22.76
N ASN A 261 -19.72 -24.33 -23.58
CA ASN A 261 -20.42 -25.54 -23.17
C ASN A 261 -19.57 -26.82 -23.25
N GLN A 262 -18.23 -26.70 -23.43
CA GLN A 262 -17.27 -27.77 -23.45
C GLN A 262 -16.37 -27.71 -22.21
N ALA A 263 -16.04 -28.87 -21.64
CA ALA A 263 -15.22 -28.96 -20.44
C ALA A 263 -13.82 -28.35 -20.63
N GLU A 264 -13.23 -28.56 -21.81
CA GLU A 264 -11.90 -28.02 -22.15
C GLU A 264 -11.91 -26.49 -22.16
N MET A 265 -12.90 -25.88 -22.79
CA MET A 265 -13.05 -24.41 -22.79
C MET A 265 -13.34 -23.87 -21.39
N GLN A 266 -14.18 -24.54 -20.61
CA GLN A 266 -14.44 -24.17 -19.21
C GLN A 266 -13.17 -24.20 -18.37
N ASN A 267 -12.32 -25.21 -18.53
CA ASN A 267 -11.03 -25.30 -17.85
C ASN A 267 -10.09 -24.14 -18.21
N ILE A 268 -10.08 -23.71 -19.47
CA ILE A 268 -9.30 -22.55 -19.92
C ILE A 268 -9.85 -21.27 -19.26
N VAL A 269 -11.16 -21.09 -19.26
CA VAL A 269 -11.82 -19.92 -18.61
C VAL A 269 -11.52 -19.87 -17.13
N VAL A 270 -11.56 -21.00 -16.41
CA VAL A 270 -11.19 -21.06 -14.99
C VAL A 270 -9.75 -20.60 -14.78
N LYS A 271 -8.80 -21.06 -15.59
CA LYS A 271 -7.40 -20.62 -15.51
C LYS A 271 -7.26 -19.12 -15.78
N MET A 272 -7.96 -18.57 -16.78
CA MET A 272 -7.96 -17.11 -17.03
C MET A 272 -8.51 -16.34 -15.84
N LYS A 273 -9.57 -16.83 -15.17
CA LYS A 273 -10.11 -16.23 -13.94
C LYS A 273 -9.10 -16.22 -12.81
N ASP A 274 -8.39 -17.34 -12.60
CA ASP A 274 -7.38 -17.44 -11.54
C ASP A 274 -6.24 -16.42 -11.75
N GLU A 275 -5.75 -16.28 -12.99
CA GLU A 275 -4.73 -15.27 -13.33
C GLU A 275 -5.25 -13.86 -13.10
N LEU A 276 -6.50 -13.57 -13.49
CA LEU A 276 -7.12 -12.26 -13.31
C LEU A 276 -7.37 -11.92 -11.84
N GLU A 277 -7.80 -12.86 -11.02
CA GLU A 277 -8.02 -12.64 -9.59
C GLU A 277 -6.70 -12.30 -8.87
N GLN A 278 -5.57 -12.87 -9.28
CA GLN A 278 -4.25 -12.49 -8.76
C GLN A 278 -3.88 -11.04 -9.14
N ILE A 279 -4.25 -10.58 -10.34
CA ILE A 279 -4.11 -9.15 -10.73
C ILE A 279 -4.99 -8.28 -9.83
N LYS A 280 -6.29 -8.61 -9.70
CA LYS A 280 -7.26 -7.82 -8.91
C LYS A 280 -6.85 -7.69 -7.45
N ALA A 281 -6.30 -8.76 -6.85
CA ALA A 281 -5.84 -8.75 -5.47
C ALA A 281 -4.70 -7.73 -5.22
N GLN A 282 -3.88 -7.46 -6.24
CA GLN A 282 -2.70 -6.59 -6.11
C GLN A 282 -2.84 -5.22 -6.78
N VAL A 283 -3.79 -5.05 -7.71
CA VAL A 283 -3.92 -3.82 -8.50
C VAL A 283 -4.18 -2.57 -7.64
N LEU A 284 -4.82 -2.72 -6.48
CA LEU A 284 -5.04 -1.62 -5.54
C LEU A 284 -3.75 -1.19 -4.82
N ASN A 285 -2.70 -2.00 -4.87
CA ASN A 285 -1.38 -1.68 -4.35
C ASN A 285 -0.52 -0.93 -5.38
N ALA A 286 -0.89 -0.91 -6.66
CA ALA A 286 -0.20 -0.12 -7.68
C ALA A 286 -0.42 1.38 -7.44
N LEU A 287 0.68 2.15 -7.50
CA LEU A 287 0.66 3.62 -7.39
C LEU A 287 0.47 4.24 -8.77
#